data_758b827d0b53e09838f1f93a0b1a2ce5
#
_entry.id   758b827d0b53e09838f1f93a0b1a2ce5
#
_cell.length_a   1.000
_cell.length_b   1.000
_cell.length_c   1.000
_cell.angle_alpha   90.00
_cell.angle_beta   90.00
_cell.angle_gamma   90.00
#
_symmetry.space_group_name_H-M   'P 1'
#
loop_
_entity.id
_entity.type
_entity.pdbx_description
1 polymer ?
#
loop_
_entity_poly.entity_id
_entity_poly.type
_entity_poly.pdbx_seq_one_letter_code
_entity_poly.pdbx_strand_id
1 'polypeptide(L)'
;MSVEFRPMRSVIYVDVCREEYRHRLQHWLYGHHIQDSISNFGPYVTKYAFYNALPVPPEGERFDHLARALVRVPNGAVPALEDSILLAQGWAPEELRAAPERLYPDGRTALRIVDGAIATARRLVARLSAEGYRPEAAAELLAEEGFPGDTTPLARVLDFVCTQAAPRLRQTTDELDLLLAGVEGRFVPPLPGGSPSRGNAHILPTGRNFYAI
;
A
#
# COMPACT_ATOMS: atom_id res chain seq x y z
N MET A 1 15.70 18.83 -23.71
CA MET A 1 15.28 17.53 -24.27
C MET A 1 13.91 17.15 -23.77
N SER A 2 13.03 16.60 -24.60
CA SER A 2 11.65 16.29 -24.24
C SER A 2 11.56 14.82 -23.82
N VAL A 3 10.95 14.57 -22.66
CA VAL A 3 10.48 13.22 -22.33
C VAL A 3 9.12 13.06 -22.98
N GLU A 4 9.03 12.23 -24.01
CA GLU A 4 7.77 11.93 -24.66
C GLU A 4 7.21 10.63 -24.08
N PHE A 5 6.06 10.75 -23.43
CA PHE A 5 5.33 9.60 -22.91
C PHE A 5 4.16 9.27 -23.83
N ARG A 6 4.14 8.06 -24.34
CA ARG A 6 3.04 7.57 -25.18
C ARG A 6 2.28 6.47 -24.42
N PRO A 7 0.99 6.69 -24.11
CA PRO A 7 0.21 5.82 -23.22
C PRO A 7 0.13 4.34 -23.65
N MET A 8 0.21 4.06 -24.91
CA MET A 8 0.02 2.72 -25.47
C MET A 8 1.33 1.96 -25.77
N ARG A 9 2.47 2.63 -25.67
CA ARG A 9 3.77 2.06 -26.04
C ARG A 9 4.86 2.60 -25.13
N SER A 10 4.67 2.49 -23.84
CA SER A 10 5.52 3.05 -22.79
C SER A 10 7.01 3.04 -23.14
N VAL A 11 7.43 3.96 -23.98
CA VAL A 11 8.84 4.18 -24.27
C VAL A 11 9.22 5.46 -23.53
N ILE A 12 9.99 5.31 -22.48
CA ILE A 12 10.58 6.43 -21.77
C ILE A 12 11.95 6.70 -22.40
N TYR A 13 12.11 7.84 -23.05
CA TYR A 13 13.40 8.28 -23.55
C TYR A 13 14.12 9.05 -22.45
N VAL A 14 15.24 8.51 -22.00
CA VAL A 14 16.10 9.15 -21.02
C VAL A 14 17.37 9.62 -21.72
N ASP A 15 17.53 10.91 -21.77
CA ASP A 15 18.74 11.50 -22.32
C ASP A 15 19.21 12.66 -21.44
N VAL A 16 19.35 12.42 -20.17
CA VAL A 16 19.72 13.47 -19.21
C VAL A 16 20.47 12.83 -18.05
N CYS A 17 21.18 13.62 -17.30
CA CYS A 17 21.82 13.13 -16.11
C CYS A 17 20.76 12.52 -15.16
N ARG A 18 21.16 11.50 -14.46
CA ARG A 18 20.28 10.65 -13.63
C ARG A 18 19.41 11.42 -12.64
N GLU A 19 19.96 12.46 -12.02
CA GLU A 19 19.24 13.28 -11.04
C GLU A 19 18.17 14.15 -11.68
N GLU A 20 18.47 14.79 -12.80
CA GLU A 20 17.52 15.60 -13.53
C GLU A 20 16.36 14.75 -14.06
N TYR A 21 16.65 13.54 -14.52
CA TYR A 21 15.65 12.62 -14.99
C TYR A 21 14.73 12.14 -13.87
N ARG A 22 15.29 11.79 -12.72
CA ARG A 22 14.51 11.41 -11.54
C ARG A 22 13.55 12.52 -11.14
N HIS A 23 14.02 13.75 -11.09
CA HIS A 23 13.20 14.92 -10.78
C HIS A 23 12.07 15.14 -11.81
N ARG A 24 12.38 15.05 -13.10
CA ARG A 24 11.39 15.20 -14.16
C ARG A 24 10.36 14.07 -14.15
N LEU A 25 10.77 12.84 -13.91
CA LEU A 25 9.86 11.71 -13.78
C LEU A 25 8.92 11.90 -12.59
N GLN A 26 9.45 12.30 -11.44
CA GLN A 26 8.63 12.62 -10.27
C GLN A 26 7.62 13.73 -10.58
N HIS A 27 8.08 14.83 -11.16
CA HIS A 27 7.22 15.95 -11.53
C HIS A 27 6.13 15.53 -12.53
N TRP A 28 6.50 14.72 -13.52
CA TRP A 28 5.57 14.21 -14.51
C TRP A 28 4.51 13.31 -13.86
N LEU A 29 4.93 12.36 -13.02
CA LEU A 29 4.04 11.45 -12.31
C LEU A 29 3.09 12.17 -11.34
N TYR A 30 3.50 13.31 -10.77
CA TYR A 30 2.63 14.13 -9.91
C TYR A 30 1.77 15.13 -10.69
N GLY A 31 2.31 15.72 -11.75
CA GLY A 31 1.70 16.83 -12.45
C GLY A 31 0.72 16.45 -13.57
N HIS A 32 0.92 15.27 -14.17
CA HIS A 32 -0.01 14.77 -15.18
C HIS A 32 -1.01 13.82 -14.53
N HIS A 33 -2.26 14.02 -14.89
CA HIS A 33 -3.31 13.06 -14.58
C HIS A 33 -2.96 11.72 -15.26
N ILE A 34 -2.16 10.95 -14.57
CA ILE A 34 -1.83 9.59 -14.95
C ILE A 34 -3.12 8.82 -15.29
N GLN A 35 -4.25 9.21 -14.73
CA GLN A 35 -5.57 8.71 -15.06
C GLN A 35 -5.84 8.58 -16.56
N ASP A 36 -5.47 9.55 -17.37
CA ASP A 36 -5.75 9.51 -18.81
C ASP A 36 -4.82 8.55 -19.55
N SER A 37 -3.58 8.46 -19.11
CA SER A 37 -2.60 7.50 -19.65
C SER A 37 -2.88 6.06 -19.20
N ILE A 38 -3.66 5.89 -18.20
CA ILE A 38 -3.86 4.71 -17.39
C ILE A 38 -5.21 4.07 -17.58
N SER A 39 -6.19 4.80 -18.07
CA SER A 39 -7.48 4.24 -18.49
C SER A 39 -7.33 3.04 -19.45
N ASN A 40 -6.22 2.98 -20.19
CA ASN A 40 -5.91 1.91 -21.13
C ASN A 40 -5.26 0.67 -20.50
N PHE A 41 -4.72 0.76 -19.26
CA PHE A 41 -4.09 -0.36 -18.56
C PHE A 41 -4.96 -0.92 -17.42
N GLY A 42 -6.15 -0.38 -17.27
CA GLY A 42 -7.06 -0.73 -16.18
C GLY A 42 -6.63 -0.12 -14.81
N PRO A 43 -7.58 0.04 -13.91
CA PRO A 43 -7.44 0.80 -12.68
C PRO A 43 -6.36 0.26 -11.71
N TYR A 44 -5.84 -0.92 -11.96
CA TYR A 44 -4.87 -1.57 -11.07
C TYR A 44 -3.42 -1.24 -11.38
N VAL A 45 -3.03 -1.37 -12.62
CA VAL A 45 -1.64 -1.10 -13.07
C VAL A 45 -1.29 0.35 -12.78
N THR A 46 -2.25 1.21 -12.89
CA THR A 46 -2.12 2.62 -12.70
C THR A 46 -1.86 3.13 -11.34
N LYS A 47 -2.81 2.83 -10.47
CA LYS A 47 -2.68 3.17 -9.05
C LYS A 47 -1.39 2.61 -8.51
N TYR A 48 -1.00 1.48 -9.07
CA TYR A 48 0.16 0.71 -8.70
C TYR A 48 1.45 1.34 -9.21
N ALA A 49 1.56 1.60 -10.51
CA ALA A 49 2.70 2.29 -11.11
C ALA A 49 2.89 3.68 -10.49
N PHE A 50 1.80 4.41 -10.24
CA PHE A 50 1.86 5.70 -9.60
C PHE A 50 2.42 5.65 -8.18
N TYR A 51 1.96 4.70 -7.36
CA TYR A 51 2.38 4.63 -5.97
C TYR A 51 3.79 4.03 -5.80
N ASN A 52 4.22 3.18 -6.71
CA ASN A 52 5.50 2.47 -6.59
C ASN A 52 6.63 3.09 -7.43
N ALA A 53 6.32 3.83 -8.49
CA ALA A 53 7.34 4.53 -9.28
C ALA A 53 7.85 5.83 -8.63
N LEU A 54 7.25 6.26 -7.51
CA LEU A 54 7.65 7.47 -6.81
C LEU A 54 8.29 7.11 -5.47
N PRO A 55 9.39 7.75 -5.11
CA PRO A 55 9.92 7.64 -3.77
C PRO A 55 8.83 7.95 -2.75
N VAL A 56 8.57 7.01 -1.87
CA VAL A 56 7.64 7.20 -0.78
C VAL A 56 8.46 7.60 0.43
N PRO A 57 8.26 8.80 0.99
CA PRO A 57 8.91 9.17 2.24
C PRO A 57 8.62 8.12 3.32
N PRO A 58 9.55 7.81 4.21
CA PRO A 58 9.35 6.79 5.25
C PRO A 58 8.30 7.19 6.29
N GLU A 59 7.78 8.39 6.20
CA GLU A 59 6.80 9.00 7.11
C GLU A 59 5.78 9.80 6.32
N GLY A 60 4.57 9.94 6.87
CA GLY A 60 3.52 10.79 6.35
C GLY A 60 2.33 10.04 5.77
N GLU A 61 1.27 10.80 5.52
CA GLU A 61 -0.06 10.28 5.13
C GLU A 61 -0.02 9.32 3.93
N ARG A 62 0.83 9.61 2.97
CA ARG A 62 0.97 8.77 1.77
C ARG A 62 1.57 7.41 2.10
N PHE A 63 2.61 7.38 2.94
CA PHE A 63 3.22 6.15 3.39
C PHE A 63 2.22 5.31 4.19
N ASP A 64 1.51 5.94 5.12
CA ASP A 64 0.49 5.31 5.95
C ASP A 64 -0.65 4.73 5.11
N HIS A 65 -1.08 5.47 4.08
CA HIS A 65 -2.08 4.99 3.13
C HIS A 65 -1.62 3.72 2.40
N LEU A 66 -0.37 3.68 1.95
CA LEU A 66 0.19 2.52 1.27
C LEU A 66 0.40 1.33 2.22
N ALA A 67 0.94 1.57 3.42
CA ALA A 67 1.10 0.54 4.45
C ALA A 67 -0.24 -0.13 4.76
N ARG A 68 -1.30 0.66 4.94
CA ARG A 68 -2.66 0.16 5.13
C ARG A 68 -3.17 -0.60 3.90
N ALA A 69 -2.92 -0.10 2.69
CA ALA A 69 -3.37 -0.75 1.45
C ALA A 69 -2.78 -2.16 1.28
N LEU A 70 -1.55 -2.39 1.75
CA LEU A 70 -0.89 -3.69 1.70
C LEU A 70 -1.54 -4.76 2.59
N VAL A 71 -2.22 -4.34 3.65
CA VAL A 71 -2.88 -5.24 4.62
C VAL A 71 -4.41 -5.13 4.60
N ARG A 72 -4.97 -4.44 3.62
CA ARG A 72 -6.43 -4.32 3.45
C ARG A 72 -7.10 -5.64 3.08
N VAL A 73 -6.37 -6.54 2.46
CA VAL A 73 -6.81 -7.90 2.13
C VAL A 73 -5.89 -8.90 2.79
N PRO A 74 -6.32 -10.16 3.00
CA PRO A 74 -5.47 -11.19 3.56
C PRO A 74 -4.17 -11.35 2.77
N ASN A 75 -3.05 -11.55 3.46
CA ASN A 75 -1.72 -11.64 2.89
C ASN A 75 -1.00 -12.88 3.42
N GLY A 76 -1.12 -13.99 2.69
CA GLY A 76 -0.68 -15.29 3.19
C GLY A 76 -1.44 -15.67 4.46
N ALA A 77 -0.69 -15.89 5.56
CA ALA A 77 -1.28 -16.24 6.85
C ALA A 77 -1.74 -15.01 7.67
N VAL A 78 -1.57 -13.79 7.14
CA VAL A 78 -1.95 -12.55 7.80
C VAL A 78 -3.36 -12.15 7.36
N PRO A 79 -4.33 -11.98 8.27
CA PRO A 79 -5.69 -11.59 7.93
C PRO A 79 -5.78 -10.13 7.47
N ALA A 80 -6.96 -9.72 6.97
CA ALA A 80 -7.20 -8.34 6.60
C ALA A 80 -7.24 -7.42 7.84
N LEU A 81 -6.70 -6.20 7.72
CA LEU A 81 -6.62 -5.25 8.83
C LEU A 81 -8.00 -4.86 9.37
N GLU A 82 -8.91 -4.46 8.47
CA GLU A 82 -10.25 -4.02 8.87
C GLU A 82 -11.06 -5.15 9.53
N ASP A 83 -10.94 -6.39 9.02
CA ASP A 83 -11.58 -7.56 9.62
C ASP A 83 -11.01 -7.88 11.01
N SER A 84 -9.70 -7.76 11.15
CA SER A 84 -9.03 -7.96 12.43
C SER A 84 -9.46 -6.93 13.48
N ILE A 85 -9.69 -5.68 13.05
CA ILE A 85 -10.23 -4.63 13.93
C ILE A 85 -11.67 -4.95 14.33
N LEU A 86 -12.50 -5.39 13.40
CA LEU A 86 -13.87 -5.81 13.70
C LEU A 86 -13.90 -6.93 14.73
N LEU A 87 -13.07 -7.97 14.56
CA LEU A 87 -12.93 -9.05 15.54
C LEU A 87 -12.45 -8.55 16.91
N ALA A 88 -11.46 -7.65 16.94
CA ALA A 88 -10.98 -7.03 18.16
C ALA A 88 -12.07 -6.19 18.85
N GLN A 89 -12.98 -5.60 18.10
CA GLN A 89 -14.16 -4.88 18.62
C GLN A 89 -15.33 -5.80 19.02
N GLY A 90 -15.19 -7.12 18.85
CA GLY A 90 -16.23 -8.10 19.18
C GLY A 90 -17.28 -8.31 18.08
N TRP A 91 -16.99 -7.89 16.85
CA TRP A 91 -17.89 -8.05 15.70
C TRP A 91 -17.46 -9.22 14.80
N ALA A 92 -18.44 -9.92 14.22
CA ALA A 92 -18.22 -10.91 13.17
C ALA A 92 -18.24 -10.22 11.78
N PRO A 93 -17.12 -10.10 11.04
CA PRO A 93 -17.07 -9.35 9.79
C PRO A 93 -18.05 -9.88 8.73
N GLU A 94 -18.22 -11.19 8.66
CA GLU A 94 -19.13 -11.84 7.70
C GLU A 94 -20.59 -11.49 7.92
N GLU A 95 -21.03 -11.41 9.20
CA GLU A 95 -22.39 -11.02 9.53
C GLU A 95 -22.68 -9.57 9.15
N LEU A 96 -21.71 -8.67 9.36
CA LEU A 96 -21.84 -7.27 8.98
C LEU A 96 -21.95 -7.10 7.48
N ARG A 97 -21.18 -7.88 6.71
CA ARG A 97 -21.24 -7.84 5.24
C ARG A 97 -22.51 -8.46 4.68
N ALA A 98 -23.05 -9.48 5.33
CA ALA A 98 -24.27 -10.16 4.88
C ALA A 98 -25.51 -9.25 4.97
N ALA A 99 -25.54 -8.30 5.90
CA ALA A 99 -26.68 -7.41 6.12
C ALA A 99 -26.21 -5.96 6.45
N PRO A 100 -25.73 -5.20 5.45
CA PRO A 100 -25.14 -3.86 5.64
C PRO A 100 -26.08 -2.85 6.32
N GLU A 101 -27.39 -2.97 6.06
CA GLU A 101 -28.43 -2.09 6.60
C GLU A 101 -28.98 -2.53 7.96
N ARG A 102 -28.52 -3.69 8.47
CA ARG A 102 -28.97 -4.18 9.77
C ARG A 102 -28.66 -3.15 10.85
N LEU A 103 -29.70 -2.81 11.62
CA LEU A 103 -29.58 -1.92 12.77
C LEU A 103 -29.25 -2.73 14.03
N TYR A 104 -28.26 -2.26 14.78
CA TYR A 104 -27.82 -2.83 16.04
C TYR A 104 -28.41 -2.07 17.25
N PRO A 105 -28.42 -2.66 18.46
CA PRO A 105 -29.02 -2.04 19.66
C PRO A 105 -28.42 -0.68 20.01
N ASP A 106 -27.19 -0.39 19.64
CA ASP A 106 -26.51 0.89 19.84
C ASP A 106 -26.89 1.97 18.80
N GLY A 107 -27.83 1.68 17.91
CA GLY A 107 -28.33 2.59 16.88
C GLY A 107 -27.46 2.71 15.63
N ARG A 108 -26.38 1.93 15.54
CA ARG A 108 -25.54 1.91 14.32
C ARG A 108 -26.03 0.85 13.33
N THR A 109 -25.89 1.13 12.03
CA THR A 109 -26.01 0.10 11.00
C THR A 109 -24.71 -0.69 10.87
N ALA A 110 -24.78 -1.92 10.30
CA ALA A 110 -23.60 -2.71 10.00
C ALA A 110 -22.57 -1.92 9.17
N LEU A 111 -23.04 -1.15 8.17
CA LEU A 111 -22.18 -0.28 7.36
C LEU A 111 -21.42 0.74 8.22
N ARG A 112 -22.09 1.39 9.17
CA ARG A 112 -21.46 2.35 10.10
C ARG A 112 -20.42 1.71 11.01
N ILE A 113 -20.62 0.46 11.40
CA ILE A 113 -19.65 -0.29 12.20
C ILE A 113 -18.40 -0.56 11.34
N VAL A 114 -18.56 -0.96 10.10
CA VAL A 114 -17.45 -1.16 9.15
C VAL A 114 -16.71 0.14 8.87
N ASP A 115 -17.42 1.26 8.64
CA ASP A 115 -16.80 2.59 8.48
C ASP A 115 -15.97 2.98 9.71
N GLY A 116 -16.45 2.64 10.90
CA GLY A 116 -15.72 2.82 12.16
C GLY A 116 -14.43 2.02 12.23
N ALA A 117 -14.44 0.77 11.75
CA ALA A 117 -13.24 -0.05 11.66
C ALA A 117 -12.22 0.53 10.68
N ILE A 118 -12.67 1.06 9.53
CA ILE A 118 -11.81 1.75 8.55
C ILE A 118 -11.15 2.99 9.18
N ALA A 119 -11.92 3.78 9.94
CA ALA A 119 -11.41 4.94 10.65
C ALA A 119 -10.36 4.53 11.71
N THR A 120 -10.63 3.46 12.45
CA THR A 120 -9.69 2.89 13.42
C THR A 120 -8.41 2.40 12.73
N ALA A 121 -8.52 1.72 11.58
CA ALA A 121 -7.35 1.28 10.79
C ALA A 121 -6.44 2.44 10.41
N ARG A 122 -7.02 3.57 9.96
CA ARG A 122 -6.25 4.78 9.63
C ARG A 122 -5.52 5.33 10.85
N ARG A 123 -6.22 5.41 11.99
CA ARG A 123 -5.65 5.93 13.24
C ARG A 123 -4.51 5.04 13.75
N LEU A 124 -4.70 3.72 13.77
CA LEU A 124 -3.67 2.79 14.22
C LEU A 124 -2.41 2.86 13.35
N VAL A 125 -2.56 2.87 12.02
CA VAL A 125 -1.40 2.97 11.11
C VAL A 125 -0.70 4.32 11.25
N ALA A 126 -1.44 5.43 11.40
CA ALA A 126 -0.83 6.73 11.65
C ALA A 126 -0.06 6.80 12.98
N ARG A 127 -0.57 6.15 14.04
CA ARG A 127 0.15 6.03 15.32
C ARG A 127 1.40 5.18 15.20
N LEU A 128 1.35 4.04 14.48
CA LEU A 128 2.54 3.25 14.19
C LEU A 128 3.58 4.05 13.38
N SER A 129 3.13 4.88 12.46
CA SER A 129 3.98 5.78 11.69
C SER A 129 4.72 6.78 12.60
N ALA A 130 4.00 7.41 13.51
CA ALA A 130 4.59 8.34 14.48
C ALA A 130 5.66 7.68 15.38
N GLU A 131 5.52 6.37 15.61
CA GLU A 131 6.50 5.53 16.33
C GLU A 131 7.54 4.88 15.40
N GLY A 132 7.62 5.28 14.14
CA GLY A 132 8.58 4.75 13.17
C GLY A 132 8.35 3.29 12.78
N TYR A 133 7.14 2.77 12.97
CA TYR A 133 6.77 1.37 12.72
C TYR A 133 7.62 0.36 13.52
N ARG A 134 7.90 0.68 14.79
CA ARG A 134 8.58 -0.25 15.69
C ARG A 134 7.63 -1.40 16.07
N PRO A 135 8.08 -2.67 16.05
CA PRO A 135 7.24 -3.80 16.43
C PRO A 135 6.67 -3.69 17.86
N GLU A 136 7.45 -3.16 18.80
CA GLU A 136 7.05 -2.96 20.19
C GLU A 136 5.86 -2.01 20.32
N ALA A 137 5.82 -0.95 19.48
CA ALA A 137 4.72 0.01 19.44
C ALA A 137 3.38 -0.64 19.07
N ALA A 138 3.38 -1.70 18.28
CA ALA A 138 2.17 -2.44 17.93
C ALA A 138 1.51 -3.08 19.18
N ALA A 139 2.30 -3.68 20.06
CA ALA A 139 1.79 -4.28 21.29
C ALA A 139 1.32 -3.22 22.28
N GLU A 140 2.05 -2.10 22.41
CA GLU A 140 1.67 -0.97 23.26
C GLU A 140 0.34 -0.37 22.82
N LEU A 141 0.17 -0.15 21.52
CA LEU A 141 -1.08 0.37 20.94
C LEU A 141 -2.28 -0.52 21.20
N LEU A 142 -2.12 -1.84 21.07
CA LEU A 142 -3.21 -2.78 21.35
C LEU A 142 -3.61 -2.77 22.82
N ALA A 143 -2.65 -2.65 23.73
CA ALA A 143 -2.91 -2.57 25.15
C ALA A 143 -3.64 -1.26 25.51
N GLU A 144 -3.26 -0.13 24.90
CA GLU A 144 -3.89 1.18 25.12
C GLU A 144 -5.32 1.27 24.57
N GLU A 145 -5.60 0.67 23.41
CA GLU A 145 -6.92 0.69 22.78
C GLU A 145 -7.96 -0.11 23.55
N GLY A 146 -7.55 -1.12 24.35
CA GLY A 146 -8.42 -1.86 25.24
C GLY A 146 -9.59 -2.55 24.52
N PHE A 147 -9.34 -3.16 23.39
CA PHE A 147 -10.35 -3.85 22.58
C PHE A 147 -11.04 -4.98 23.38
N PRO A 148 -12.39 -5.09 23.32
CA PRO A 148 -13.13 -6.09 24.11
C PRO A 148 -13.11 -7.52 23.52
N GLY A 149 -12.74 -7.68 22.25
CA GLY A 149 -12.78 -8.94 21.52
C GLY A 149 -11.40 -9.59 21.34
N ASP A 150 -11.30 -10.49 20.36
CA ASP A 150 -10.04 -11.19 20.04
C ASP A 150 -9.08 -10.25 19.29
N THR A 151 -8.01 -9.88 19.94
CA THR A 151 -6.95 -9.03 19.37
C THR A 151 -5.85 -9.82 18.66
N THR A 152 -5.85 -11.16 18.74
CA THR A 152 -4.80 -11.99 18.14
C THR A 152 -4.63 -11.78 16.63
N PRO A 153 -5.70 -11.72 15.81
CA PRO A 153 -5.57 -11.43 14.40
C PRO A 153 -4.99 -10.02 14.15
N LEU A 154 -5.43 -9.02 14.92
CA LEU A 154 -4.98 -7.65 14.79
C LEU A 154 -3.49 -7.51 15.15
N ALA A 155 -3.05 -8.16 16.23
CA ALA A 155 -1.63 -8.19 16.61
C ALA A 155 -0.74 -8.70 15.48
N ARG A 156 -1.14 -9.79 14.81
CA ARG A 156 -0.42 -10.34 13.66
C ARG A 156 -0.34 -9.38 12.48
N VAL A 157 -1.43 -8.65 12.21
CA VAL A 157 -1.46 -7.66 11.12
C VAL A 157 -0.55 -6.48 11.45
N LEU A 158 -0.62 -5.94 12.66
CA LEU A 158 0.22 -4.80 13.06
C LEU A 158 1.71 -5.17 13.09
N ASP A 159 2.04 -6.38 13.59
CA ASP A 159 3.41 -6.91 13.50
C ASP A 159 3.87 -7.00 12.04
N PHE A 160 3.04 -7.55 11.15
CA PHE A 160 3.36 -7.61 9.73
C PHE A 160 3.55 -6.21 9.11
N VAL A 161 2.76 -5.23 9.51
CA VAL A 161 2.95 -3.84 9.05
C VAL A 161 4.33 -3.35 9.46
N CYS A 162 4.74 -3.56 10.70
CA CYS A 162 6.03 -3.10 11.22
C CYS A 162 7.22 -3.88 10.64
N THR A 163 7.12 -5.20 10.55
CA THR A 163 8.25 -6.09 10.21
C THR A 163 8.40 -6.35 8.71
N GLN A 164 7.33 -6.22 7.93
CA GLN A 164 7.32 -6.56 6.50
C GLN A 164 6.87 -5.40 5.62
N ALA A 165 5.66 -4.85 5.85
CA ALA A 165 5.08 -3.88 4.94
C ALA A 165 5.87 -2.55 4.92
N ALA A 166 6.12 -1.95 6.08
CA ALA A 166 6.84 -0.69 6.19
C ALA A 166 8.31 -0.79 5.69
N PRO A 167 9.11 -1.82 6.07
CA PRO A 167 10.45 -1.99 5.50
C PRO A 167 10.47 -2.13 3.98
N ARG A 168 9.52 -2.87 3.40
CA ARG A 168 9.42 -3.05 1.94
C ARG A 168 9.02 -1.76 1.22
N LEU A 169 8.10 -0.99 1.81
CA LEU A 169 7.73 0.33 1.27
C LEU A 169 8.90 1.30 1.27
N ARG A 170 9.79 1.25 2.26
CA ARG A 170 11.01 2.09 2.28
C ARG A 170 11.98 1.76 1.14
N GLN A 171 11.92 0.55 0.59
CA GLN A 171 12.71 0.14 -0.56
C GLN A 171 12.15 0.62 -1.92
N THR A 172 10.99 1.27 -1.95
CA THR A 172 10.39 1.76 -3.20
C THR A 172 11.22 2.84 -3.90
N THR A 173 12.15 3.49 -3.20
CA THR A 173 13.15 4.38 -3.84
C THR A 173 14.01 3.66 -4.86
N ASP A 174 14.28 2.37 -4.66
CA ASP A 174 15.08 1.55 -5.57
C ASP A 174 14.34 1.27 -6.89
N GLU A 175 13.02 1.40 -6.92
CA GLU A 175 12.22 1.16 -8.13
C GLU A 175 12.57 2.14 -9.26
N LEU A 176 12.85 3.40 -8.92
CA LEU A 176 13.30 4.39 -9.91
C LEU A 176 14.70 4.06 -10.44
N ASP A 177 15.59 3.61 -9.56
CA ASP A 177 16.95 3.22 -9.97
C ASP A 177 16.95 1.98 -10.86
N LEU A 178 16.06 1.03 -10.57
CA LEU A 178 15.86 -0.16 -11.39
C LEU A 178 15.23 0.18 -12.75
N LEU A 179 14.26 1.11 -12.77
CA LEU A 179 13.69 1.62 -14.02
C LEU A 179 14.76 2.27 -14.89
N LEU A 180 15.59 3.14 -14.33
CA LEU A 180 16.69 3.78 -15.03
C LEU A 180 17.71 2.75 -15.52
N ALA A 181 18.04 1.75 -14.69
CA ALA A 181 18.93 0.67 -15.08
C ALA A 181 18.41 -0.08 -16.30
N GLY A 182 17.11 -0.39 -16.35
CA GLY A 182 16.47 -1.04 -17.49
C GLY A 182 16.50 -0.20 -18.75
N VAL A 183 16.26 1.11 -18.64
CA VAL A 183 16.33 2.04 -19.78
C VAL A 183 17.76 2.20 -20.28
N GLU A 184 18.75 2.17 -19.40
CA GLU A 184 20.19 2.20 -19.76
C GLU A 184 20.71 0.86 -20.31
N GLY A 185 19.86 -0.16 -20.43
CA GLY A 185 20.24 -1.48 -20.91
C GLY A 185 21.05 -2.31 -19.92
N ARG A 186 21.06 -1.91 -18.64
CA ARG A 186 21.69 -2.68 -17.57
C ARG A 186 20.79 -3.84 -17.12
N PHE A 187 21.40 -4.89 -16.63
CA PHE A 187 20.66 -6.03 -16.11
C PHE A 187 19.82 -5.64 -14.88
N VAL A 188 18.52 -5.93 -14.94
CA VAL A 188 17.59 -5.81 -13.81
C VAL A 188 17.17 -7.23 -13.40
N PRO A 189 17.47 -7.69 -12.18
CA PRO A 189 17.10 -9.02 -11.73
C PRO A 189 15.58 -9.20 -11.77
N PRO A 190 15.06 -10.25 -12.41
CA PRO A 190 13.62 -10.52 -12.42
C PRO A 190 13.13 -10.90 -11.02
N LEU A 191 11.91 -10.45 -10.69
CA LEU A 191 11.18 -10.87 -9.49
C LEU A 191 9.76 -11.28 -9.88
N PRO A 192 9.07 -12.03 -9.03
CA PRO A 192 7.67 -12.36 -9.25
C PRO A 192 6.82 -11.12 -9.48
N GLY A 193 6.01 -11.14 -10.52
CA GLY A 193 5.03 -10.09 -10.79
C GLY A 193 3.78 -10.26 -9.93
N GLY A 194 3.00 -9.22 -9.81
CA GLY A 194 1.74 -9.26 -9.08
C GLY A 194 1.28 -7.91 -8.58
N SER A 195 0.22 -7.91 -7.79
CA SER A 195 -0.31 -6.70 -7.15
C SER A 195 -0.10 -6.80 -5.63
N PRO A 196 0.85 -6.05 -5.04
CA PRO A 196 1.11 -6.09 -3.60
C PRO A 196 -0.12 -5.77 -2.75
N SER A 197 -0.98 -4.85 -3.16
CA SER A 197 -2.22 -4.51 -2.44
C SER A 197 -3.34 -5.57 -2.54
N ARG A 198 -3.05 -6.69 -3.21
CA ARG A 198 -3.95 -7.85 -3.33
C ARG A 198 -3.40 -9.09 -2.64
N GLY A 199 -2.79 -8.93 -1.50
CA GLY A 199 -2.27 -10.03 -0.71
C GLY A 199 -0.86 -10.48 -1.10
N ASN A 200 -0.13 -9.68 -1.89
CA ASN A 200 1.21 -10.03 -2.37
C ASN A 200 2.26 -8.99 -1.96
N ALA A 201 2.21 -8.48 -0.73
CA ALA A 201 3.17 -7.47 -0.25
C ALA A 201 4.65 -7.90 -0.39
N HIS A 202 4.88 -9.22 -0.46
CA HIS A 202 6.22 -9.81 -0.60
C HIS A 202 6.91 -9.49 -1.94
N ILE A 203 6.16 -9.06 -2.97
CA ILE A 203 6.73 -8.71 -4.27
C ILE A 203 7.33 -7.29 -4.32
N LEU A 204 7.15 -6.50 -3.27
CA LEU A 204 7.80 -5.19 -3.18
C LEU A 204 9.32 -5.34 -2.98
N PRO A 205 10.11 -4.43 -3.57
CA PRO A 205 9.78 -3.37 -4.52
C PRO A 205 9.48 -3.91 -5.91
N THR A 206 8.51 -3.33 -6.65
CA THR A 206 7.96 -3.86 -7.90
C THR A 206 8.77 -3.52 -9.15
N GLY A 207 9.62 -2.52 -9.12
CA GLY A 207 10.41 -2.05 -10.27
C GLY A 207 11.35 -3.08 -10.90
N ARG A 208 11.48 -4.26 -10.29
CA ARG A 208 12.23 -5.40 -10.82
C ARG A 208 11.46 -6.24 -11.84
N ASN A 209 10.18 -5.93 -12.05
CA ASN A 209 9.30 -6.68 -12.96
C ASN A 209 9.29 -6.12 -14.39
N PHE A 210 10.27 -5.30 -14.75
CA PHE A 210 10.31 -4.60 -16.03
C PHE A 210 10.29 -5.55 -17.24
N TYR A 211 10.73 -6.78 -17.07
CA TYR A 211 10.78 -7.82 -18.10
C TYR A 211 9.77 -8.96 -17.90
N ALA A 212 8.95 -8.91 -16.87
CA ALA A 212 7.88 -9.88 -16.69
C ALA A 212 6.68 -9.49 -17.56
N ILE A 213 6.70 -9.93 -18.80
CA ILE A 213 5.56 -9.89 -19.73
C ILE A 213 4.77 -11.19 -19.56
#